data_33d6d84a78d3ba52e454e960f3cdcf37
#
_entry.id   33d6d84a78d3ba52e454e960f3cdcf37
#
_cell.length_a   1.000
_cell.length_b   1.000
_cell.length_c   1.000
_cell.angle_alpha   90.00
_cell.angle_beta   90.00
_cell.angle_gamma   90.00
#
_symmetry.space_group_name_H-M   'P 1'
#
loop_
_entity.id
_entity.type
_entity.pdbx_description
1 polymer ?
#
loop_
_entity_poly.entity_id
_entity_poly.type
_entity_poly.pdbx_seq_one_letter_code
_entity_poly.pdbx_strand_id
1 'polypeptide(L)'
;MGAKIHAIGNAVRDCELSETSSGVQVCRFTLAVNRGYGENRVTDFFNVTAWKKLAENVAKYVRKGSKVCVYGEPQIRKYTDNNGVERQAFDIQAFDVEFLSTKQETEWNGEQRSQQQHSAPQSYIGGGKGNSGNRPPRKPVQMEAFEDDGSIPF
;
A
#
# COMPACT_ATOMS: atom_id res chain seq x y z
N MET A 1 -12.14 4.13 30.83
CA MET A 1 -12.43 3.22 29.71
C MET A 1 -12.23 3.99 28.43
N GLY A 2 -11.44 3.49 27.50
CA GLY A 2 -11.19 4.14 26.20
C GLY A 2 -11.57 3.20 25.06
N ALA A 3 -11.97 3.76 23.91
CA ALA A 3 -12.16 3.00 22.70
C ALA A 3 -10.79 2.53 22.17
N LYS A 4 -10.74 1.33 21.61
CA LYS A 4 -9.57 0.78 20.94
C LYS A 4 -9.93 0.46 19.52
N ILE A 5 -9.04 0.78 18.60
CA ILE A 5 -9.21 0.48 17.18
C ILE A 5 -7.98 -0.21 16.60
N HIS A 6 -8.24 -1.01 15.57
CA HIS A 6 -7.23 -1.50 14.65
C HIS A 6 -7.45 -0.84 13.30
N ALA A 7 -6.44 -0.22 12.73
CA ALA A 7 -6.50 0.40 11.42
C ALA A 7 -5.40 -0.17 10.54
N ILE A 8 -5.79 -0.74 9.41
CA ILE A 8 -4.85 -1.27 8.41
C ILE A 8 -4.87 -0.34 7.21
N GLY A 9 -3.70 0.16 6.83
CA GLY A 9 -3.58 1.09 5.73
C GLY A 9 -2.15 1.28 5.28
N ASN A 10 -1.94 2.27 4.43
CA ASN A 10 -0.62 2.62 3.92
C ASN A 10 -0.18 3.98 4.44
N ALA A 11 1.08 4.10 4.82
CA ALA A 11 1.65 5.38 5.20
C ALA A 11 1.72 6.33 3.99
N VAL A 12 1.15 7.51 4.12
CA VAL A 12 1.09 8.51 3.04
C VAL A 12 2.45 9.16 2.79
N ARG A 13 3.24 9.28 3.86
CA ARG A 13 4.57 9.89 3.86
C ARG A 13 5.46 9.19 4.87
N ASP A 14 6.75 9.51 4.83
CA ASP A 14 7.70 9.04 5.83
C ASP A 14 7.29 9.53 7.21
N CYS A 15 7.65 8.75 8.23
CA CYS A 15 7.40 9.15 9.61
C CYS A 15 8.34 10.30 10.01
N GLU A 16 7.75 11.32 10.60
CA GLU A 16 8.49 12.45 11.19
C GLU A 16 8.79 12.15 12.67
N LEU A 17 10.07 11.83 12.96
CA LEU A 17 10.53 11.67 14.34
C LEU A 17 10.90 13.03 14.89
N SER A 18 10.37 13.35 16.05
CA SER A 18 10.69 14.57 16.80
C SER A 18 10.86 14.25 18.28
N GLU A 19 11.43 15.19 19.00
CA GLU A 19 11.58 15.10 20.45
C GLU A 19 10.80 16.24 21.11
N THR A 20 10.10 15.89 22.18
CA THR A 20 9.38 16.88 23.00
C THR A 20 10.36 17.65 23.86
N SER A 21 9.94 18.82 24.40
CA SER A 21 10.74 19.61 25.34
C SER A 21 11.17 18.83 26.59
N SER A 22 10.49 17.73 26.90
CA SER A 22 10.84 16.82 28.00
C SER A 22 11.74 15.65 27.60
N GLY A 23 12.29 15.64 26.36
CA GLY A 23 13.20 14.60 25.87
C GLY A 23 12.51 13.30 25.44
N VAL A 24 11.18 13.30 25.25
CA VAL A 24 10.44 12.11 24.85
C VAL A 24 10.33 12.05 23.31
N GLN A 25 10.76 10.94 22.75
CA GLN A 25 10.64 10.69 21.31
C GLN A 25 9.17 10.51 20.89
N VAL A 26 8.77 11.20 19.83
CA VAL A 26 7.45 11.13 19.23
C VAL A 26 7.59 11.02 17.73
N CYS A 27 6.84 10.08 17.14
CA CYS A 27 6.77 9.91 15.69
C CYS A 27 5.35 10.16 15.22
N ARG A 28 5.19 10.94 14.14
CA ARG A 28 3.91 11.25 13.53
C ARG A 28 3.91 10.87 12.07
N PHE A 29 2.86 10.20 11.62
CA PHE A 29 2.63 9.92 10.21
C PHE A 29 1.14 9.86 9.91
N THR A 30 0.80 9.96 8.62
CA THR A 30 -0.60 9.85 8.17
C THR A 30 -0.83 8.47 7.55
N LEU A 31 -1.86 7.79 8.01
CA LEU A 31 -2.30 6.48 7.53
C LEU A 31 -3.50 6.66 6.60
N ALA A 32 -3.40 6.16 5.37
CA ALA A 32 -4.49 6.10 4.42
C ALA A 32 -5.14 4.72 4.50
N VAL A 33 -6.39 4.69 4.91
CA VAL A 33 -7.22 3.49 5.02
C VAL A 33 -8.24 3.49 3.89
N ASN A 34 -8.16 2.51 3.01
CA ASN A 34 -9.12 2.36 1.92
C ASN A 34 -10.30 1.51 2.37
N ARG A 35 -11.50 2.02 2.14
CA ARG A 35 -12.74 1.28 2.36
C ARG A 35 -13.60 1.28 1.10
N GLY A 36 -14.46 0.24 0.93
CA GLY A 36 -15.27 0.04 -0.25
C GLY A 36 -14.51 -0.64 -1.39
N TYR A 37 -15.25 -0.97 -2.45
CA TYR A 37 -14.76 -1.67 -3.63
C TYR A 37 -15.15 -0.94 -4.91
N GLY A 38 -14.35 -1.10 -5.95
CA GLY A 38 -14.62 -0.53 -7.27
C GLY A 38 -14.74 1.00 -7.24
N GLU A 39 -15.75 1.52 -7.87
CA GLU A 39 -16.02 2.96 -7.99
C GLU A 39 -16.42 3.64 -6.66
N ASN A 40 -16.89 2.85 -5.69
CA ASN A 40 -17.27 3.34 -4.36
C ASN A 40 -16.11 3.32 -3.36
N ARG A 41 -14.88 3.26 -3.83
CA ARG A 41 -13.70 3.28 -2.99
C ARG A 41 -13.50 4.66 -2.38
N VAL A 42 -13.48 4.71 -1.05
CA VAL A 42 -13.21 5.92 -0.26
C VAL A 42 -11.90 5.72 0.51
N THR A 43 -11.10 6.75 0.60
CA THR A 43 -9.88 6.75 1.41
C THR A 43 -10.07 7.67 2.61
N ASP A 44 -9.98 7.09 3.79
CA ASP A 44 -10.01 7.84 5.05
C ASP A 44 -8.56 8.06 5.54
N PHE A 45 -8.27 9.24 6.07
CA PHE A 45 -6.94 9.61 6.56
C PHE A 45 -6.94 9.75 8.06
N PHE A 46 -6.02 9.05 8.72
CA PHE A 46 -5.81 9.09 10.16
C PHE A 46 -4.41 9.60 10.47
N ASN A 47 -4.31 10.55 11.40
CA ASN A 47 -3.02 10.97 11.93
C ASN A 47 -2.62 10.01 13.05
N VAL A 48 -1.51 9.35 12.89
CA VAL A 48 -0.99 8.39 13.88
C VAL A 48 0.15 9.03 14.65
N THR A 49 0.10 8.94 15.96
CA THR A 49 1.15 9.38 16.86
C THR A 49 1.65 8.20 17.69
N ALA A 50 2.94 7.90 17.60
CA ALA A 50 3.62 6.91 18.40
C ALA A 50 4.61 7.59 19.36
N TRP A 51 4.85 7.00 20.52
CA TRP A 51 5.65 7.56 21.59
C TRP A 51 6.80 6.66 22.01
N LYS A 52 7.86 7.26 22.53
CA LYS A 52 9.00 6.56 23.14
C LYS A 52 9.64 5.56 22.16
N LYS A 53 9.90 4.35 22.64
CA LYS A 53 10.53 3.28 21.84
C LYS A 53 9.71 2.88 20.62
N LEU A 54 8.38 2.95 20.69
CA LEU A 54 7.53 2.71 19.52
C LEU A 54 7.77 3.76 18.43
N ALA A 55 7.96 5.04 18.83
CA ALA A 55 8.28 6.12 17.89
C ALA A 55 9.59 5.86 17.12
N GLU A 56 10.64 5.42 17.81
CA GLU A 56 11.92 5.07 17.18
C GLU A 56 11.78 3.90 16.20
N ASN A 57 11.05 2.85 16.57
CA ASN A 57 10.80 1.69 15.71
C ASN A 57 10.00 2.09 14.46
N VAL A 58 8.93 2.86 14.64
CA VAL A 58 8.10 3.34 13.53
C VAL A 58 8.92 4.22 12.58
N ALA A 59 9.72 5.15 13.11
CA ALA A 59 10.60 6.01 12.31
C ALA A 59 11.64 5.22 11.51
N LYS A 60 12.11 4.10 12.04
CA LYS A 60 13.08 3.24 11.37
C LYS A 60 12.50 2.43 10.22
N TYR A 61 11.27 1.94 10.36
CA TYR A 61 10.70 0.96 9.43
C TYR A 61 9.58 1.51 8.54
N VAL A 62 8.84 2.54 8.98
CA VAL A 62 7.74 3.11 8.19
C VAL A 62 8.27 4.12 7.19
N ARG A 63 8.03 3.87 5.91
CA ARG A 63 8.30 4.76 4.79
C ARG A 63 7.01 5.02 4.03
N LYS A 64 7.02 6.04 3.18
CA LYS A 64 5.91 6.31 2.27
C LYS A 64 5.51 5.05 1.51
N GLY A 65 4.24 4.68 1.59
CA GLY A 65 3.68 3.49 0.95
C GLY A 65 3.77 2.21 1.79
N SER A 66 4.47 2.21 2.93
CA SER A 66 4.52 1.04 3.82
C SER A 66 3.13 0.67 4.30
N LYS A 67 2.78 -0.60 4.20
CA LYS A 67 1.53 -1.14 4.73
C LYS A 67 1.72 -1.50 6.19
N VAL A 68 0.90 -0.95 7.04
CA VAL A 68 0.98 -1.14 8.50
C VAL A 68 -0.40 -1.40 9.11
N CYS A 69 -0.41 -2.13 10.21
CA CYS A 69 -1.56 -2.24 11.10
C CYS A 69 -1.25 -1.45 12.37
N VAL A 70 -2.08 -0.48 12.67
CA VAL A 70 -1.96 0.35 13.86
C VAL A 70 -3.02 -0.05 14.87
N TYR A 71 -2.59 -0.38 16.07
CA TYR A 71 -3.46 -0.58 17.21
C TYR A 71 -3.35 0.60 18.16
N GLY A 72 -4.46 1.23 18.52
CA GLY A 72 -4.41 2.41 19.35
C GLY A 72 -5.75 2.92 19.83
N GLU A 73 -5.70 4.08 20.43
CA GLU A 73 -6.88 4.82 20.91
C GLU A 73 -7.22 5.93 19.92
N PRO A 74 -8.47 5.95 19.38
CA PRO A 74 -8.91 7.01 18.47
C PRO A 74 -9.26 8.27 19.26
N GLN A 75 -8.88 9.41 18.71
CA GLN A 75 -9.22 10.73 19.22
C GLN A 75 -9.76 11.58 18.08
N ILE A 76 -10.90 12.23 18.32
CA ILE A 76 -11.47 13.18 17.36
C ILE A 76 -11.13 14.58 17.83
N ARG A 77 -10.37 15.30 17.04
CA ARG A 77 -10.01 16.68 17.31
C ARG A 77 -10.71 17.61 16.33
N LYS A 78 -11.46 18.57 16.85
CA LYS A 78 -12.04 19.64 16.06
C LYS A 78 -11.03 20.76 15.89
N TYR A 79 -10.94 21.30 14.68
CA TYR A 79 -10.12 22.47 14.38
C TYR A 79 -10.84 23.34 13.34
N THR A 80 -10.52 24.61 13.34
CA THR A 80 -11.03 25.55 12.33
C THR A 80 -9.94 25.75 11.28
N ASP A 81 -10.29 25.57 10.01
CA ASP A 81 -9.36 25.82 8.91
C ASP A 81 -9.16 27.32 8.66
N ASN A 82 -8.24 27.67 7.77
CA ASN A 82 -7.95 29.07 7.42
C ASN A 82 -9.15 29.82 6.79
N ASN A 83 -10.18 29.10 6.38
CA ASN A 83 -11.42 29.66 5.82
C ASN A 83 -12.52 29.82 6.86
N GLY A 84 -12.25 29.55 8.15
CA GLY A 84 -13.22 29.63 9.24
C GLY A 84 -14.18 28.44 9.31
N VAL A 85 -13.93 27.35 8.57
CA VAL A 85 -14.78 26.17 8.57
C VAL A 85 -14.31 25.18 9.65
N GLU A 86 -15.24 24.72 10.49
CA GLU A 86 -14.97 23.65 11.45
C GLU A 86 -14.73 22.34 10.73
N ARG A 87 -13.58 21.72 11.01
CA ARG A 87 -13.19 20.41 10.50
C ARG A 87 -12.87 19.47 11.64
N GLN A 88 -12.91 18.17 11.35
CA GLN A 88 -12.53 17.12 12.29
C GLN A 88 -11.30 16.41 11.77
N ALA A 89 -10.31 16.26 12.64
CA ALA A 89 -9.17 15.40 12.42
C ALA A 89 -9.35 14.12 13.25
N PHE A 90 -9.07 12.99 12.62
CA PHE A 90 -9.07 11.70 13.27
C PHE A 90 -7.62 11.34 13.61
N ASP A 91 -7.33 11.39 14.89
CA ASP A 91 -6.01 11.08 15.42
C ASP A 91 -6.06 9.69 16.08
N ILE A 92 -4.97 8.92 15.96
CA ILE A 92 -4.81 7.63 16.63
C ILE A 92 -3.55 7.73 17.50
N GLN A 93 -3.71 7.57 18.79
CA GLN A 93 -2.58 7.35 19.68
C GLN A 93 -2.18 5.89 19.64
N ALA A 94 -1.11 5.56 18.97
CA ALA A 94 -0.67 4.19 18.77
C ALA A 94 -0.10 3.59 20.05
N PHE A 95 -0.53 2.39 20.39
CA PHE A 95 0.05 1.54 21.40
C PHE A 95 0.97 0.49 20.79
N ASP A 96 0.64 0.05 19.57
CA ASP A 96 1.44 -0.90 18.83
C ASP A 96 1.28 -0.66 17.31
N VAL A 97 2.31 -1.02 16.54
CA VAL A 97 2.33 -0.91 15.08
C VAL A 97 2.99 -2.15 14.50
N GLU A 98 2.21 -2.93 13.76
CA GLU A 98 2.71 -4.08 13.01
C GLU A 98 3.05 -3.69 11.57
N PHE A 99 4.23 -4.10 11.12
CA PHE A 99 4.70 -3.84 9.76
C PHE A 99 4.28 -4.99 8.85
N LEU A 100 3.35 -4.72 7.91
CA LEU A 100 2.77 -5.71 7.01
C LEU A 100 3.47 -5.76 5.64
N SER A 101 4.26 -4.74 5.29
CA SER A 101 5.09 -4.76 4.08
C SER A 101 6.42 -5.42 4.37
N THR A 102 6.71 -6.50 3.67
CA THR A 102 8.03 -7.14 3.68
C THR A 102 9.00 -6.35 2.77
N LYS A 103 10.29 -6.36 3.10
CA LYS A 103 11.36 -5.73 2.30
C LYS A 103 11.34 -6.14 0.81
N GLN A 104 10.81 -7.30 0.49
CA GLN A 104 10.73 -7.84 -0.87
C GLN A 104 9.77 -7.09 -1.79
N GLU A 105 8.69 -6.49 -1.28
CA GLU A 105 7.73 -5.77 -2.13
C GLU A 105 8.26 -4.43 -2.66
N THR A 106 9.18 -3.80 -1.92
CA THR A 106 9.83 -2.56 -2.35
C THR A 106 10.94 -2.79 -3.38
N GLU A 107 11.63 -3.92 -3.34
CA GLU A 107 12.65 -4.28 -4.32
C GLU A 107 12.03 -4.72 -5.65
N TRP A 108 10.93 -5.48 -5.62
CA TRP A 108 10.24 -5.92 -6.83
C TRP A 108 9.69 -4.77 -7.69
N ASN A 109 9.15 -3.73 -7.06
CA ASN A 109 8.65 -2.55 -7.79
C ASN A 109 9.77 -1.63 -8.33
N GLY A 110 11.01 -1.75 -7.82
CA GLY A 110 12.18 -1.02 -8.29
C GLY A 110 12.78 -1.63 -9.57
N GLU A 111 12.83 -2.94 -9.66
CA GLU A 111 13.44 -3.63 -10.80
C GLU A 111 12.57 -3.64 -12.07
N GLN A 112 11.25 -3.62 -11.94
CA GLN A 112 10.37 -3.54 -13.11
C GLN A 112 10.38 -2.19 -13.83
N ARG A 113 10.82 -1.11 -13.18
CA ARG A 113 10.95 0.21 -13.82
C ARG A 113 12.27 0.40 -14.58
N SER A 114 13.30 -0.37 -14.28
CA SER A 114 14.60 -0.27 -14.94
C SER A 114 14.74 -1.12 -16.20
N GLN A 115 13.86 -2.07 -16.46
CA GLN A 115 13.92 -2.92 -17.65
C GLN A 115 13.10 -2.43 -18.87
N GLN A 116 12.36 -1.33 -18.74
CA GLN A 116 11.59 -0.77 -19.88
C GLN A 116 12.27 0.37 -20.63
N GLN A 117 13.54 0.64 -20.39
CA GLN A 117 14.28 1.67 -21.12
C GLN A 117 15.58 1.13 -21.74
N HIS A 118 15.56 0.10 -22.56
CA HIS A 118 16.58 -0.15 -23.58
C HIS A 118 16.15 -1.28 -24.49
N SER A 119 15.46 -0.96 -25.57
CA SER A 119 15.62 -1.64 -26.86
C SER A 119 15.08 -0.75 -27.98
N ALA A 120 15.99 0.07 -28.50
CA ALA A 120 15.81 0.61 -29.82
C ALA A 120 16.09 -0.51 -30.82
N PRO A 121 15.31 -0.66 -31.90
CA PRO A 121 15.58 -1.66 -32.91
C PRO A 121 16.67 -1.14 -33.82
N GLN A 122 17.84 -1.78 -33.83
CA GLN A 122 18.79 -1.64 -34.91
C GLN A 122 18.34 -2.49 -36.11
N SER A 123 18.06 -1.80 -37.21
CA SER A 123 17.85 -2.38 -38.50
C SER A 123 19.13 -3.04 -39.02
N TYR A 124 19.09 -4.35 -39.30
CA TYR A 124 20.05 -4.98 -40.20
C TYR A 124 19.34 -5.52 -41.45
N ILE A 125 19.66 -4.91 -42.58
CA ILE A 125 19.41 -5.39 -43.92
C ILE A 125 20.45 -6.45 -44.23
N GLY A 126 20.03 -7.63 -44.66
CA GLY A 126 20.95 -8.66 -45.17
C GLY A 126 20.20 -9.92 -45.55
N GLY A 127 20.05 -10.13 -46.87
CA GLY A 127 19.28 -11.22 -47.46
C GLY A 127 19.88 -12.61 -47.25
N GLY A 128 19.03 -13.62 -47.42
CA GLY A 128 19.44 -15.05 -47.45
C GLY A 128 18.24 -15.96 -47.57
N LYS A 129 18.10 -16.55 -48.73
CA LYS A 129 17.14 -17.56 -49.17
C LYS A 129 16.98 -18.77 -48.24
N GLY A 130 15.72 -19.24 -48.11
CA GLY A 130 15.41 -20.67 -48.24
C GLY A 130 15.18 -21.41 -46.93
N ASN A 131 14.04 -21.85 -46.63
CA ASN A 131 13.54 -23.21 -46.76
C ASN A 131 12.20 -23.40 -46.02
N SER A 132 11.26 -23.91 -46.76
CA SER A 132 9.94 -24.32 -46.30
C SER A 132 10.04 -25.44 -45.28
N GLY A 133 9.54 -25.22 -44.08
CA GLY A 133 9.30 -26.22 -43.03
C GLY A 133 7.88 -26.13 -42.51
N ASN A 134 7.07 -27.03 -43.04
CA ASN A 134 5.66 -27.27 -42.74
C ASN A 134 5.44 -27.50 -41.24
N ARG A 135 4.79 -26.56 -40.56
CA ARG A 135 4.24 -26.79 -39.22
C ARG A 135 2.74 -26.95 -39.30
N PRO A 136 2.16 -28.06 -38.82
CA PRO A 136 0.72 -28.23 -38.84
C PRO A 136 0.02 -27.26 -37.88
N PRO A 137 -1.21 -26.84 -38.16
CA PRO A 137 -1.96 -25.92 -37.32
C PRO A 137 -2.34 -26.59 -36.01
N ARG A 138 -2.06 -25.93 -34.89
CA ARG A 138 -2.55 -26.36 -33.57
C ARG A 138 -4.07 -26.15 -33.52
N LYS A 139 -4.77 -27.23 -33.23
CA LYS A 139 -6.21 -27.22 -32.98
C LYS A 139 -6.53 -26.32 -31.77
N PRO A 140 -7.63 -25.54 -31.82
CA PRO A 140 -8.08 -24.79 -30.65
C PRO A 140 -8.51 -25.76 -29.56
N VAL A 141 -8.01 -25.53 -28.35
CA VAL A 141 -8.45 -26.23 -27.14
C VAL A 141 -9.88 -25.76 -26.85
N GLN A 142 -10.86 -26.66 -26.98
CA GLN A 142 -12.21 -26.41 -26.51
C GLN A 142 -12.16 -26.31 -24.99
N MET A 143 -12.53 -25.13 -24.47
CA MET A 143 -12.92 -24.99 -23.06
C MET A 143 -14.22 -25.76 -22.87
N GLU A 144 -14.15 -26.88 -22.17
CA GLU A 144 -15.35 -27.53 -21.64
C GLU A 144 -15.97 -26.60 -20.60
N ALA A 145 -17.22 -26.25 -20.82
CA ALA A 145 -18.04 -25.52 -19.87
C ALA A 145 -18.19 -26.36 -18.60
N PHE A 146 -17.77 -25.80 -17.47
CA PHE A 146 -18.10 -26.35 -16.16
C PHE A 146 -19.60 -26.20 -15.99
N GLU A 147 -20.33 -27.31 -15.99
CA GLU A 147 -21.68 -27.34 -15.52
C GLU A 147 -21.71 -27.14 -14.01
N ASP A 148 -22.27 -26.02 -13.59
CA ASP A 148 -22.60 -25.72 -12.21
C ASP A 148 -23.73 -26.61 -11.73
N ASP A 149 -23.42 -27.65 -10.98
CA ASP A 149 -24.40 -28.61 -10.45
C ASP A 149 -25.06 -28.16 -9.13
N GLY A 150 -24.99 -26.90 -8.78
CA GLY A 150 -25.87 -26.29 -7.76
C GLY A 150 -25.86 -26.90 -6.37
N SER A 151 -24.89 -27.73 -6.00
CA SER A 151 -24.79 -28.25 -4.64
C SER A 151 -23.69 -27.58 -3.82
N ILE A 152 -24.10 -26.64 -3.01
CA ILE A 152 -23.27 -26.04 -1.96
C ILE A 152 -23.45 -26.90 -0.70
N PRO A 153 -22.44 -27.60 -0.20
CA PRO A 153 -22.51 -28.25 1.12
C PRO A 153 -22.33 -27.20 2.20
N PHE A 154 -23.31 -27.08 3.03
CA PHE A 154 -23.23 -26.34 4.27
C PHE A 154 -22.50 -27.15 5.35
#